data_a7db0fb1354e293e5c5f829e93ae8757
#
_entry.id   a7db0fb1354e293e5c5f829e93ae8757
#
_cell.length_a   1.000
_cell.length_b   1.000
_cell.length_c   1.000
_cell.angle_alpha   90.00
_cell.angle_beta   90.00
_cell.angle_gamma   90.00
#
_symmetry.space_group_name_H-M   'P 1'
#
loop_
_entity.id
_entity.type
_entity.pdbx_description
1 polymer ?
#
loop_
_entity_poly.entity_id
_entity_poly.type
_entity_poly.pdbx_seq_one_letter_code
_entity_poly.pdbx_strand_id
1 'polypeptide(L)'
;MALAVVGTLVFSFRPILVKLVYVTYPVSPVTLLFLRMSISLPFFLAVAWWLRGSEPRLTALDWAKVAALGFIGYYAASFLDFIGLQYVGAGVGRLILYLYPTLVLLISFLFLHRRPTRRQLTALVITYAGVTLILSSQAHGGAEGKLFMLGALFVFASSLFYATYLVAGGELVKRIGSMRFTAYSMALATLPAVVQFFVIEPMAALELPTKVWIYAIVLATFTTVLPLFIQAEALKRIGAPEFALIGALGPVSVAITSALGLDERFTAVQALGGALVIFGVLLVSVKRS
;
A
#
# COMPACT_ATOMS: atom_id res chain seq x y z
N MET A 1 17.41 -11.32 -6.10
CA MET A 1 17.61 -9.91 -5.74
C MET A 1 17.08 -8.94 -6.80
N ALA A 2 17.49 -9.00 -8.07
CA ALA A 2 17.02 -8.08 -9.11
C ALA A 2 15.47 -7.96 -9.20
N LEU A 3 14.74 -9.08 -9.18
CA LEU A 3 13.27 -9.07 -9.19
C LEU A 3 12.67 -8.28 -8.02
N ALA A 4 13.21 -8.41 -6.81
CA ALA A 4 12.71 -7.67 -5.65
C ALA A 4 12.93 -6.15 -5.79
N VAL A 5 14.10 -5.75 -6.27
CA VAL A 5 14.43 -4.33 -6.55
C VAL A 5 13.48 -3.78 -7.61
N VAL A 6 13.35 -4.45 -8.77
CA VAL A 6 12.45 -4.03 -9.85
C VAL A 6 11.01 -3.94 -9.35
N GLY A 7 10.51 -4.98 -8.66
CA GLY A 7 9.15 -4.97 -8.13
C GLY A 7 8.89 -3.83 -7.14
N THR A 8 9.85 -3.52 -6.27
CA THR A 8 9.75 -2.41 -5.31
C THR A 8 9.79 -1.05 -6.01
N LEU A 9 10.69 -0.87 -6.97
CA LEU A 9 10.79 0.38 -7.73
C LEU A 9 9.53 0.63 -8.54
N VAL A 10 9.03 -0.36 -9.28
CA VAL A 10 7.81 -0.23 -10.09
C VAL A 10 6.60 0.07 -9.19
N PHE A 11 6.47 -0.61 -8.05
CA PHE A 11 5.40 -0.33 -7.08
C PHE A 11 5.47 1.09 -6.50
N SER A 12 6.67 1.65 -6.41
CA SER A 12 6.91 3.01 -5.88
C SER A 12 6.38 4.13 -6.77
N PHE A 13 6.15 3.87 -8.06
CA PHE A 13 5.51 4.85 -8.96
C PHE A 13 4.02 5.05 -8.71
N ARG A 14 3.35 4.13 -7.99
CA ARG A 14 1.90 4.19 -7.78
C ARG A 14 1.43 5.51 -7.14
N PRO A 15 1.94 5.97 -5.98
CA PRO A 15 1.48 7.21 -5.37
C PRO A 15 1.77 8.45 -6.23
N ILE A 16 2.84 8.41 -7.03
CA ILE A 16 3.20 9.50 -7.94
C ILE A 16 2.16 9.61 -9.06
N LEU A 17 1.79 8.49 -9.69
CA LEU A 17 0.77 8.46 -10.74
C LEU A 17 -0.60 8.91 -10.20
N VAL A 18 -0.98 8.46 -9.00
CA VAL A 18 -2.22 8.88 -8.35
C VAL A 18 -2.21 10.39 -8.10
N LYS A 19 -1.11 10.91 -7.53
CA LYS A 19 -0.97 12.35 -7.26
C LYS A 19 -0.97 13.16 -8.55
N LEU A 20 -0.28 12.71 -9.58
CA LEU A 20 -0.26 13.35 -10.89
C LEU A 20 -1.67 13.48 -11.49
N VAL A 21 -2.48 12.42 -11.38
CA VAL A 21 -3.88 12.47 -11.84
C VAL A 21 -4.66 13.51 -11.05
N TYR A 22 -4.54 13.55 -9.72
CA TYR A 22 -5.28 14.50 -8.89
C TYR A 22 -4.89 15.97 -9.11
N VAL A 23 -3.62 16.24 -9.36
CA VAL A 23 -3.15 17.62 -9.63
C VAL A 23 -3.57 18.09 -11.01
N THR A 24 -3.67 17.16 -11.98
CA THR A 24 -3.90 17.51 -13.40
C THR A 24 -5.38 17.45 -13.79
N TYR A 25 -6.15 16.56 -13.16
CA TYR A 25 -7.54 16.28 -13.55
C TYR A 25 -8.48 16.22 -12.34
N PRO A 26 -9.73 16.69 -12.46
CA PRO A 26 -10.75 16.62 -11.41
C PRO A 26 -11.32 15.19 -11.30
N VAL A 27 -10.51 14.22 -10.93
CA VAL A 27 -10.92 12.81 -10.79
C VAL A 27 -11.06 12.48 -9.31
N SER A 28 -12.19 11.87 -8.92
CA SER A 28 -12.42 11.46 -7.54
C SER A 28 -11.60 10.21 -7.17
N PRO A 29 -11.27 10.01 -5.88
CA PRO A 29 -10.64 8.79 -5.39
C PRO A 29 -11.46 7.53 -5.71
N VAL A 30 -12.78 7.63 -5.66
CA VAL A 30 -13.71 6.53 -5.97
C VAL A 30 -13.57 6.12 -7.43
N THR A 31 -13.63 7.08 -8.35
CA THR A 31 -13.47 6.84 -9.79
C THR A 31 -12.10 6.23 -10.11
N LEU A 32 -11.02 6.81 -9.58
CA LEU A 32 -9.67 6.31 -9.85
C LEU A 32 -9.44 4.91 -9.27
N LEU A 33 -9.97 4.63 -8.07
CA LEU A 33 -9.92 3.30 -7.46
C LEU A 33 -10.71 2.28 -8.28
N PHE A 34 -11.93 2.64 -8.71
CA PHE A 34 -12.76 1.81 -9.58
C PHE A 34 -12.04 1.44 -10.87
N LEU A 35 -11.50 2.42 -11.58
CA LEU A 35 -10.76 2.19 -12.83
C LEU A 35 -9.56 1.25 -12.59
N ARG A 36 -8.75 1.53 -11.58
CA ARG A 36 -7.59 0.70 -11.25
C ARG A 36 -7.99 -0.75 -10.95
N MET A 37 -9.01 -0.96 -10.10
CA MET A 37 -9.40 -2.31 -9.69
C MET A 37 -10.10 -3.06 -10.80
N SER A 38 -10.98 -2.41 -11.56
CA SER A 38 -11.69 -3.01 -12.69
C SER A 38 -10.76 -3.40 -13.84
N ILE A 39 -9.79 -2.54 -14.19
CA ILE A 39 -8.80 -2.85 -15.24
C ILE A 39 -7.85 -3.97 -14.80
N SER A 40 -7.50 -4.04 -13.52
CA SER A 40 -6.64 -5.13 -13.00
C SER A 40 -7.38 -6.45 -12.81
N LEU A 41 -8.71 -6.46 -12.68
CA LEU A 41 -9.53 -7.63 -12.40
C LEU A 41 -9.31 -8.80 -13.39
N PRO A 42 -9.30 -8.60 -14.72
CA PRO A 42 -9.11 -9.72 -15.67
C PRO A 42 -7.81 -10.50 -15.42
N PHE A 43 -6.74 -9.80 -15.05
CA PHE A 43 -5.44 -10.44 -14.75
C PHE A 43 -5.51 -11.31 -13.49
N PHE A 44 -6.17 -10.82 -12.43
CA PHE A 44 -6.33 -11.61 -11.21
C PHE A 44 -7.30 -12.77 -11.40
N LEU A 45 -8.36 -12.61 -12.19
CA LEU A 45 -9.26 -13.69 -12.56
C LEU A 45 -8.55 -14.75 -13.40
N ALA A 46 -7.69 -14.37 -14.35
CA ALA A 46 -6.91 -15.29 -15.14
C ALA A 46 -5.99 -16.16 -14.26
N VAL A 47 -5.27 -15.54 -13.30
CA VAL A 47 -4.44 -16.26 -12.34
C VAL A 47 -5.29 -17.12 -11.38
N ALA A 48 -6.41 -16.59 -10.91
CA ALA A 48 -7.34 -17.35 -10.06
C ALA A 48 -7.88 -18.58 -10.78
N TRP A 49 -8.23 -18.44 -12.06
CA TRP A 49 -8.68 -19.54 -12.90
C TRP A 49 -7.57 -20.57 -13.16
N TRP A 50 -6.36 -20.12 -13.45
CA TRP A 50 -5.21 -21.01 -13.64
C TRP A 50 -4.88 -21.82 -12.39
N LEU A 51 -5.02 -21.21 -11.20
CA LEU A 51 -4.72 -21.85 -9.91
C LEU A 51 -5.94 -22.55 -9.27
N ARG A 52 -7.09 -22.61 -9.94
CA ARG A 52 -8.35 -23.15 -9.36
C ARG A 52 -8.27 -24.62 -8.95
N GLY A 53 -7.47 -25.42 -9.67
CA GLY A 53 -7.28 -26.84 -9.40
C GLY A 53 -6.21 -27.18 -8.38
N SER A 54 -5.54 -26.15 -7.81
CA SER A 54 -4.44 -26.36 -6.85
C SER A 54 -4.98 -26.81 -5.48
N GLU A 55 -4.29 -27.74 -4.84
CA GLU A 55 -4.56 -28.14 -3.46
C GLU A 55 -3.87 -27.20 -2.46
N PRO A 56 -4.39 -27.03 -1.25
CA PRO A 56 -5.66 -27.57 -0.76
C PRO A 56 -6.88 -26.80 -1.29
N ARG A 57 -8.04 -27.48 -1.36
CA ARG A 57 -9.32 -26.83 -1.68
C ARG A 57 -9.72 -25.88 -0.57
N LEU A 58 -10.30 -24.71 -0.93
CA LEU A 58 -10.79 -23.74 0.03
C LEU A 58 -12.17 -24.15 0.55
N THR A 59 -12.32 -24.08 1.87
CA THR A 59 -13.62 -24.22 2.53
C THR A 59 -14.43 -22.94 2.42
N ALA A 60 -15.72 -22.96 2.75
CA ALA A 60 -16.56 -21.75 2.81
C ALA A 60 -15.99 -20.71 3.78
N LEU A 61 -15.43 -21.14 4.91
CA LEU A 61 -14.75 -20.24 5.87
C LEU A 61 -13.51 -19.59 5.29
N ASP A 62 -12.74 -20.32 4.47
CA ASP A 62 -11.57 -19.76 3.81
C ASP A 62 -11.96 -18.66 2.80
N TRP A 63 -13.03 -18.90 2.03
CA TRP A 63 -13.57 -17.92 1.11
C TRP A 63 -14.04 -16.65 1.84
N ALA A 64 -14.74 -16.83 2.97
CA ALA A 64 -15.13 -15.69 3.82
C ALA A 64 -13.92 -14.92 4.35
N LYS A 65 -12.87 -15.63 4.78
CA LYS A 65 -11.60 -14.99 5.22
C LYS A 65 -10.90 -14.26 4.07
N VAL A 66 -10.80 -14.88 2.88
CA VAL A 66 -10.20 -14.24 1.69
C VAL A 66 -10.97 -12.99 1.30
N ALA A 67 -12.31 -13.04 1.32
CA ALA A 67 -13.15 -11.89 1.01
C ALA A 67 -12.98 -10.75 2.02
N ALA A 68 -13.06 -11.07 3.32
CA ALA A 68 -12.89 -10.08 4.39
C ALA A 68 -11.49 -9.44 4.37
N LEU A 69 -10.44 -10.27 4.19
CA LEU A 69 -9.07 -9.78 4.12
C LEU A 69 -8.81 -9.00 2.82
N GLY A 70 -9.41 -9.42 1.70
CA GLY A 70 -9.38 -8.66 0.45
C GLY A 70 -10.04 -7.29 0.61
N PHE A 71 -11.22 -7.25 1.24
CA PHE A 71 -11.92 -6.01 1.55
C PHE A 71 -11.03 -5.08 2.39
N ILE A 72 -10.46 -5.57 3.49
CA ILE A 72 -9.63 -4.76 4.40
C ILE A 72 -8.33 -4.34 3.72
N GLY A 73 -7.56 -5.29 3.18
CA GLY A 73 -6.18 -5.07 2.75
C GLY A 73 -6.04 -4.42 1.37
N TYR A 74 -6.97 -4.67 0.46
CA TYR A 74 -6.86 -4.14 -0.91
C TYR A 74 -7.89 -3.07 -1.23
N TYR A 75 -9.15 -3.22 -0.84
CA TYR A 75 -10.15 -2.20 -1.11
C TYR A 75 -10.05 -1.06 -0.09
N ALA A 76 -10.32 -1.30 1.19
CA ALA A 76 -10.38 -0.24 2.20
C ALA A 76 -9.04 0.45 2.39
N ALA A 77 -7.94 -0.30 2.48
CA ALA A 77 -6.60 0.27 2.56
C ALA A 77 -6.28 1.16 1.35
N SER A 78 -6.58 0.70 0.12
CA SER A 78 -6.31 1.50 -1.08
C SER A 78 -7.21 2.73 -1.18
N PHE A 79 -8.47 2.63 -0.76
CA PHE A 79 -9.40 3.74 -0.76
C PHE A 79 -8.94 4.85 0.19
N LEU A 80 -8.55 4.48 1.41
CA LEU A 80 -8.01 5.41 2.40
C LEU A 80 -6.70 6.05 1.92
N ASP A 81 -5.81 5.26 1.31
CA ASP A 81 -4.57 5.77 0.70
C ASP A 81 -4.87 6.81 -0.40
N PHE A 82 -5.82 6.52 -1.28
CA PHE A 82 -6.20 7.42 -2.38
C PHE A 82 -6.84 8.71 -1.88
N ILE A 83 -7.73 8.65 -0.87
CA ILE A 83 -8.25 9.86 -0.22
C ILE A 83 -7.11 10.65 0.41
N GLY A 84 -6.23 9.98 1.16
CA GLY A 84 -5.11 10.64 1.82
C GLY A 84 -4.19 11.39 0.85
N LEU A 85 -3.89 10.79 -0.30
CA LEU A 85 -3.05 11.39 -1.34
C LEU A 85 -3.67 12.65 -2.01
N GLN A 86 -4.95 12.95 -1.80
CA GLN A 86 -5.49 14.26 -2.19
C GLN A 86 -4.88 15.40 -1.37
N TYR A 87 -4.59 15.15 -0.08
CA TYR A 87 -4.22 16.16 0.90
C TYR A 87 -2.73 16.15 1.27
N VAL A 88 -2.04 15.00 1.12
CA VAL A 88 -0.61 14.88 1.38
C VAL A 88 0.17 14.66 0.09
N GLY A 89 1.45 15.06 0.09
CA GLY A 89 2.36 14.74 -1.00
C GLY A 89 2.64 13.25 -1.12
N ALA A 90 2.97 12.79 -2.32
CA ALA A 90 3.23 11.37 -2.60
C ALA A 90 4.37 10.82 -1.75
N GLY A 91 5.44 11.60 -1.57
CA GLY A 91 6.60 11.23 -0.76
C GLY A 91 6.27 11.08 0.72
N VAL A 92 5.60 12.07 1.33
CA VAL A 92 5.19 12.02 2.75
C VAL A 92 4.15 10.92 2.97
N GLY A 93 3.15 10.80 2.08
CA GLY A 93 2.17 9.74 2.14
C GLY A 93 2.83 8.35 2.14
N ARG A 94 3.88 8.16 1.34
CA ARG A 94 4.62 6.90 1.33
C ARG A 94 5.37 6.62 2.62
N LEU A 95 5.98 7.64 3.24
CA LEU A 95 6.64 7.48 4.55
C LEU A 95 5.65 7.06 5.64
N ILE A 96 4.45 7.65 5.66
CA ILE A 96 3.39 7.28 6.60
C ILE A 96 2.88 5.86 6.31
N LEU A 97 2.64 5.51 5.04
CA LEU A 97 2.20 4.15 4.67
C LEU A 97 3.21 3.09 5.12
N TYR A 98 4.51 3.40 5.06
CA TYR A 98 5.59 2.51 5.51
C TYR A 98 5.67 2.30 7.03
N LEU A 99 4.72 2.81 7.79
CA LEU A 99 4.51 2.40 9.19
C LEU A 99 3.94 0.98 9.31
N TYR A 100 3.44 0.38 8.22
CA TYR A 100 2.81 -0.94 8.29
C TYR A 100 3.68 -2.03 8.95
N PRO A 101 5.02 -2.11 8.82
CA PRO A 101 5.81 -3.14 9.50
C PRO A 101 5.82 -2.96 11.02
N THR A 102 5.82 -1.71 11.51
CA THR A 102 5.72 -1.44 12.95
C THR A 102 4.32 -1.74 13.48
N LEU A 103 3.28 -1.47 12.67
CA LEU A 103 1.90 -1.83 12.99
C LEU A 103 1.69 -3.34 12.97
N VAL A 104 2.31 -4.08 12.05
CA VAL A 104 2.33 -5.56 12.05
C VAL A 104 2.90 -6.10 13.36
N LEU A 105 3.99 -5.51 13.85
CA LEU A 105 4.59 -5.87 15.12
C LEU A 105 3.63 -5.60 16.29
N LEU A 106 3.01 -4.41 16.32
CA LEU A 106 2.07 -4.00 17.36
C LEU A 106 0.83 -4.91 17.38
N ILE A 107 0.22 -5.16 16.23
CA ILE A 107 -0.94 -6.07 16.09
C ILE A 107 -0.55 -7.49 16.52
N SER A 108 0.63 -7.98 16.11
CA SER A 108 1.12 -9.29 16.52
C SER A 108 1.35 -9.39 18.03
N PHE A 109 1.80 -8.32 18.68
CA PHE A 109 1.91 -8.27 20.12
C PHE A 109 0.54 -8.31 20.81
N LEU A 110 -0.39 -7.47 20.38
CA LEU A 110 -1.71 -7.35 21.01
C LEU A 110 -2.59 -8.60 20.80
N PHE A 111 -2.61 -9.17 19.60
CA PHE A 111 -3.54 -10.25 19.26
C PHE A 111 -2.91 -11.64 19.25
N LEU A 112 -1.61 -11.75 18.92
CA LEU A 112 -0.91 -13.03 18.90
C LEU A 112 -0.01 -13.22 20.15
N HIS A 113 -0.03 -12.26 21.09
CA HIS A 113 0.73 -12.27 22.35
C HIS A 113 2.24 -12.49 22.14
N ARG A 114 2.77 -12.10 20.96
CA ARG A 114 4.21 -12.19 20.65
C ARG A 114 4.93 -10.99 21.25
N ARG A 115 5.72 -11.23 22.30
CA ARG A 115 6.48 -10.17 22.99
C ARG A 115 7.51 -9.53 22.05
N PRO A 116 7.50 -8.20 21.87
CA PRO A 116 8.49 -7.52 21.06
C PRO A 116 9.87 -7.57 21.74
N THR A 117 10.90 -7.71 20.93
CA THR A 117 12.29 -7.61 21.39
C THR A 117 12.65 -6.16 21.73
N ARG A 118 13.70 -5.94 22.54
CA ARG A 118 14.21 -4.57 22.83
C ARG A 118 14.52 -3.80 21.54
N ARG A 119 15.12 -4.46 20.56
CA ARG A 119 15.40 -3.87 19.24
C ARG A 119 14.13 -3.40 18.52
N GLN A 120 13.05 -4.18 18.57
CA GLN A 120 11.77 -3.82 17.99
C GLN A 120 11.12 -2.63 18.71
N LEU A 121 11.24 -2.56 20.04
CA LEU A 121 10.79 -1.40 20.81
C LEU A 121 11.57 -0.12 20.44
N THR A 122 12.90 -0.21 20.36
CA THR A 122 13.74 0.91 19.90
C THR A 122 13.35 1.35 18.50
N ALA A 123 13.10 0.40 17.60
CA ALA A 123 12.64 0.69 16.24
C ALA A 123 11.29 1.43 16.23
N LEU A 124 10.34 1.03 17.07
CA LEU A 124 9.05 1.74 17.24
C LEU A 124 9.28 3.19 17.65
N VAL A 125 10.06 3.43 18.70
CA VAL A 125 10.34 4.79 19.20
C VAL A 125 10.94 5.66 18.11
N ILE A 126 11.96 5.17 17.40
CA ILE A 126 12.62 5.91 16.32
C ILE A 126 11.65 6.21 15.16
N THR A 127 10.86 5.20 14.74
CA THR A 127 9.89 5.36 13.65
C THR A 127 8.83 6.41 13.99
N TYR A 128 8.25 6.34 15.19
CA TYR A 128 7.21 7.29 15.58
C TYR A 128 7.76 8.69 15.88
N ALA A 129 8.99 8.82 16.37
CA ALA A 129 9.67 10.11 16.46
C ALA A 129 9.84 10.75 15.06
N GLY A 130 10.23 9.96 14.05
CA GLY A 130 10.32 10.42 12.66
C GLY A 130 8.97 10.88 12.11
N VAL A 131 7.89 10.14 12.36
CA VAL A 131 6.53 10.55 11.94
C VAL A 131 6.10 11.84 12.63
N THR A 132 6.32 11.96 13.95
CA THR A 132 5.98 13.17 14.69
C THR A 132 6.71 14.39 14.13
N LEU A 133 7.99 14.25 13.77
CA LEU A 133 8.75 15.30 13.10
C LEU A 133 8.13 15.72 11.75
N ILE A 134 7.72 14.76 10.92
CA ILE A 134 7.06 15.03 9.64
C ILE A 134 5.73 15.78 9.88
N LEU A 135 4.90 15.30 10.79
CA LEU A 135 3.60 15.89 11.06
C LEU A 135 3.72 17.28 11.68
N SER A 136 4.67 17.49 12.60
CA SER A 136 4.88 18.79 13.24
C SER A 136 5.30 19.88 12.25
N SER A 137 6.03 19.52 11.19
CA SER A 137 6.47 20.47 10.16
C SER A 137 5.31 21.09 9.36
N GLN A 138 4.12 20.47 9.38
CA GLN A 138 2.94 20.92 8.65
C GLN A 138 1.76 21.34 9.54
N ALA A 139 1.84 21.05 10.84
CA ALA A 139 0.74 21.30 11.77
C ALA A 139 0.37 22.79 11.95
N HIS A 140 1.31 23.69 11.64
CA HIS A 140 1.15 25.13 11.87
C HIS A 140 0.55 25.88 10.66
N GLY A 141 0.15 25.19 9.60
CA GLY A 141 -0.35 25.76 8.33
C GLY A 141 -1.82 26.20 8.31
N GLY A 142 -2.47 26.48 9.44
CA GLY A 142 -3.87 26.93 9.44
C GLY A 142 -4.82 25.88 8.83
N ALA A 143 -5.65 26.28 7.85
CA ALA A 143 -6.60 25.40 7.17
C ALA A 143 -5.86 24.30 6.34
N GLU A 144 -4.78 24.63 5.68
CA GLU A 144 -3.96 23.67 4.92
C GLU A 144 -3.32 22.64 5.84
N GLY A 145 -2.85 23.03 7.02
CA GLY A 145 -2.34 22.11 8.03
C GLY A 145 -3.39 21.12 8.53
N LYS A 146 -4.65 21.57 8.69
CA LYS A 146 -5.76 20.66 9.05
C LYS A 146 -6.05 19.64 7.96
N LEU A 147 -6.06 20.05 6.69
CA LEU A 147 -6.26 19.15 5.55
C LEU A 147 -5.09 18.15 5.41
N PHE A 148 -3.86 18.61 5.61
CA PHE A 148 -2.69 17.75 5.65
C PHE A 148 -2.80 16.67 6.76
N MET A 149 -3.18 17.07 7.98
CA MET A 149 -3.37 16.14 9.10
C MET A 149 -4.48 15.12 8.82
N LEU A 150 -5.57 15.56 8.19
CA LEU A 150 -6.65 14.66 7.75
C LEU A 150 -6.12 13.64 6.72
N GLY A 151 -5.37 14.10 5.72
CA GLY A 151 -4.75 13.23 4.73
C GLY A 151 -3.77 12.23 5.36
N ALA A 152 -2.93 12.71 6.29
CA ALA A 152 -2.00 11.87 7.03
C ALA A 152 -2.73 10.79 7.85
N LEU A 153 -3.87 11.13 8.46
CA LEU A 153 -4.71 10.18 9.18
C LEU A 153 -5.29 9.10 8.25
N PHE A 154 -5.76 9.47 7.07
CA PHE A 154 -6.25 8.51 6.08
C PHE A 154 -5.15 7.55 5.62
N VAL A 155 -3.94 8.04 5.32
CA VAL A 155 -2.80 7.19 4.96
C VAL A 155 -2.36 6.30 6.11
N PHE A 156 -2.37 6.81 7.35
CA PHE A 156 -2.10 6.00 8.55
C PHE A 156 -3.14 4.88 8.73
N ALA A 157 -4.43 5.20 8.58
CA ALA A 157 -5.50 4.21 8.63
C ALA A 157 -5.33 3.14 7.52
N SER A 158 -4.95 3.56 6.29
CA SER A 158 -4.58 2.63 5.22
C SER A 158 -3.46 1.68 5.64
N SER A 159 -2.41 2.22 6.26
CA SER A 159 -1.29 1.43 6.79
C SER A 159 -1.74 0.41 7.85
N LEU A 160 -2.66 0.79 8.74
CA LEU A 160 -3.23 -0.09 9.76
C LEU A 160 -4.07 -1.22 9.15
N PHE A 161 -4.93 -0.90 8.17
CA PHE A 161 -5.73 -1.89 7.44
C PHE A 161 -4.84 -2.90 6.72
N TYR A 162 -3.80 -2.40 6.05
CA TYR A 162 -2.83 -3.25 5.36
C TYR A 162 -2.03 -4.15 6.33
N ALA A 163 -1.60 -3.61 7.48
CA ALA A 163 -0.93 -4.38 8.52
C ALA A 163 -1.84 -5.50 9.08
N THR A 164 -3.11 -5.20 9.31
CA THR A 164 -4.12 -6.18 9.74
C THR A 164 -4.29 -7.30 8.72
N TYR A 165 -4.38 -6.95 7.42
CA TYR A 165 -4.40 -7.91 6.33
C TYR A 165 -3.19 -8.85 6.33
N LEU A 166 -1.98 -8.31 6.54
CA LEU A 166 -0.75 -9.10 6.56
C LEU A 166 -0.71 -10.07 7.74
N VAL A 167 -1.10 -9.62 8.93
CA VAL A 167 -1.11 -10.46 10.15
C VAL A 167 -2.17 -11.54 10.05
N ALA A 168 -3.40 -11.16 9.74
CA ALA A 168 -4.53 -12.10 9.71
C ALA A 168 -4.48 -13.05 8.49
N GLY A 169 -3.89 -12.61 7.37
CA GLY A 169 -3.71 -13.42 6.17
C GLY A 169 -2.57 -14.44 6.24
N GLY A 170 -1.65 -14.28 7.20
CA GLY A 170 -0.39 -15.02 7.21
C GLY A 170 -0.54 -16.55 7.23
N GLU A 171 -1.52 -17.09 7.95
CA GLU A 171 -1.77 -18.54 7.99
C GLU A 171 -2.39 -19.04 6.68
N LEU A 172 -3.31 -18.27 6.12
CA LEU A 172 -3.95 -18.64 4.85
C LEU A 172 -2.93 -18.60 3.70
N VAL A 173 -2.05 -17.61 3.69
CA VAL A 173 -0.94 -17.51 2.73
C VAL A 173 -0.01 -18.73 2.83
N LYS A 174 0.32 -19.21 4.03
CA LYS A 174 1.14 -20.42 4.21
C LYS A 174 0.46 -21.66 3.64
N ARG A 175 -0.87 -21.76 3.76
CA ARG A 175 -1.64 -22.93 3.34
C ARG A 175 -1.91 -22.96 1.83
N ILE A 176 -2.29 -21.85 1.21
CA ILE A 176 -2.71 -21.82 -0.20
C ILE A 176 -1.71 -21.12 -1.13
N GLY A 177 -0.63 -20.56 -0.58
CA GLY A 177 0.38 -19.80 -1.31
C GLY A 177 0.01 -18.34 -1.51
N SER A 178 1.03 -17.48 -1.60
CA SER A 178 0.85 -16.03 -1.71
C SER A 178 0.16 -15.62 -3.02
N MET A 179 0.52 -16.24 -4.14
CA MET A 179 -0.03 -15.90 -5.46
C MET A 179 -1.54 -16.17 -5.53
N ARG A 180 -1.97 -17.34 -5.05
CA ARG A 180 -3.38 -17.75 -5.02
C ARG A 180 -4.20 -16.86 -4.08
N PHE A 181 -3.67 -16.60 -2.88
CA PHE A 181 -4.29 -15.71 -1.90
C PHE A 181 -4.44 -14.30 -2.46
N THR A 182 -3.39 -13.74 -3.07
CA THR A 182 -3.42 -12.40 -3.68
C THR A 182 -4.42 -12.32 -4.82
N ALA A 183 -4.44 -13.30 -5.74
CA ALA A 183 -5.36 -13.32 -6.87
C ALA A 183 -6.82 -13.33 -6.42
N TYR A 184 -7.18 -14.21 -5.48
CA TYR A 184 -8.53 -14.27 -4.95
C TYR A 184 -8.93 -13.03 -4.15
N SER A 185 -8.04 -12.55 -3.26
CA SER A 185 -8.30 -11.35 -2.46
C SER A 185 -8.49 -10.11 -3.32
N MET A 186 -7.67 -9.93 -4.37
CA MET A 186 -7.78 -8.80 -5.30
C MET A 186 -9.05 -8.88 -6.15
N ALA A 187 -9.40 -10.07 -6.66
CA ALA A 187 -10.64 -10.26 -7.42
C ALA A 187 -11.87 -9.92 -6.58
N LEU A 188 -11.94 -10.42 -5.33
CA LEU A 188 -13.07 -10.15 -4.43
C LEU A 188 -13.08 -8.70 -3.94
N ALA A 189 -11.92 -8.09 -3.72
CA ALA A 189 -11.80 -6.68 -3.32
C ALA A 189 -12.27 -5.70 -4.41
N THR A 190 -12.35 -6.13 -5.66
CA THR A 190 -12.87 -5.30 -6.76
C THR A 190 -14.38 -5.09 -6.64
N LEU A 191 -15.13 -6.05 -6.08
CA LEU A 191 -16.58 -5.95 -5.95
C LEU A 191 -17.02 -4.72 -5.15
N PRO A 192 -16.54 -4.45 -3.92
CA PRO A 192 -16.92 -3.26 -3.19
C PRO A 192 -16.48 -1.96 -3.88
N ALA A 193 -15.37 -1.94 -4.62
CA ALA A 193 -14.96 -0.77 -5.39
C ALA A 193 -15.94 -0.48 -6.55
N VAL A 194 -16.41 -1.52 -7.22
CA VAL A 194 -17.43 -1.42 -8.27
C VAL A 194 -18.75 -0.93 -7.69
N VAL A 195 -19.22 -1.56 -6.61
CA VAL A 195 -20.47 -1.17 -5.94
C VAL A 195 -20.38 0.28 -5.46
N GLN A 196 -19.27 0.67 -4.82
CA GLN A 196 -19.06 2.04 -4.34
C GLN A 196 -19.16 3.05 -5.49
N PHE A 197 -18.53 2.76 -6.63
CA PHE A 197 -18.57 3.64 -7.79
C PHE A 197 -20.02 3.87 -8.25
N PHE A 198 -20.77 2.81 -8.49
CA PHE A 198 -22.16 2.93 -8.98
C PHE A 198 -23.15 3.53 -7.98
N VAL A 199 -22.82 3.50 -6.69
CA VAL A 199 -23.65 4.12 -5.63
C VAL A 199 -23.33 5.60 -5.45
N ILE A 200 -22.05 5.98 -5.57
CA ILE A 200 -21.59 7.33 -5.18
C ILE A 200 -21.41 8.23 -6.41
N GLU A 201 -20.91 7.68 -7.53
CA GLU A 201 -20.52 8.46 -8.70
C GLU A 201 -21.57 8.37 -9.81
N PRO A 202 -21.84 9.48 -10.51
CA PRO A 202 -22.65 9.42 -11.71
C PRO A 202 -21.88 8.75 -12.85
N MET A 203 -22.60 8.17 -13.82
CA MET A 203 -21.95 7.56 -15.00
C MET A 203 -21.10 8.56 -15.80
N ALA A 204 -21.47 9.84 -15.78
CA ALA A 204 -20.67 10.92 -16.37
C ALA A 204 -19.26 11.04 -15.77
N ALA A 205 -19.00 10.49 -14.57
CA ALA A 205 -17.65 10.43 -13.99
C ALA A 205 -16.67 9.55 -14.81
N LEU A 206 -17.18 8.78 -15.77
CA LEU A 206 -16.36 8.00 -16.73
C LEU A 206 -16.09 8.78 -18.04
N GLU A 207 -16.69 9.94 -18.24
CA GLU A 207 -16.39 10.83 -19.36
C GLU A 207 -15.05 11.55 -19.12
N LEU A 208 -13.98 10.78 -19.12
CA LEU A 208 -12.64 11.21 -18.77
C LEU A 208 -11.78 11.41 -20.02
N PRO A 209 -10.85 12.38 -20.00
CA PRO A 209 -9.87 12.52 -21.07
C PRO A 209 -9.08 11.23 -21.30
N THR A 210 -8.71 10.93 -22.53
CA THR A 210 -7.93 9.74 -22.90
C THR A 210 -6.66 9.55 -22.05
N LYS A 211 -6.02 10.65 -21.65
CA LYS A 211 -4.84 10.60 -20.77
C LYS A 211 -5.13 9.97 -19.40
N VAL A 212 -6.32 10.22 -18.83
CA VAL A 212 -6.71 9.61 -17.52
C VAL A 212 -6.88 8.10 -17.67
N TRP A 213 -7.47 7.63 -18.78
CA TRP A 213 -7.58 6.22 -19.10
C TRP A 213 -6.20 5.56 -19.25
N ILE A 214 -5.25 6.24 -19.91
CA ILE A 214 -3.86 5.76 -20.02
C ILE A 214 -3.24 5.64 -18.61
N TYR A 215 -3.36 6.67 -17.76
CA TYR A 215 -2.87 6.61 -16.39
C TYR A 215 -3.54 5.48 -15.59
N ALA A 216 -4.83 5.27 -15.74
CA ALA A 216 -5.55 4.18 -15.08
C ALA A 216 -5.05 2.79 -15.53
N ILE A 217 -4.79 2.60 -16.83
CA ILE A 217 -4.20 1.37 -17.38
C ILE A 217 -2.80 1.14 -16.83
N VAL A 218 -1.94 2.17 -16.83
CA VAL A 218 -0.58 2.08 -16.27
C VAL A 218 -0.64 1.80 -14.78
N LEU A 219 -1.54 2.46 -14.04
CA LEU A 219 -1.74 2.25 -12.61
C LEU A 219 -2.17 0.80 -12.31
N ALA A 220 -3.11 0.26 -13.10
CA ALA A 220 -3.62 -1.10 -12.93
C ALA A 220 -2.59 -2.17 -13.32
N THR A 221 -1.90 -2.01 -14.44
CA THR A 221 -0.98 -3.02 -14.98
C THR A 221 0.41 -2.92 -14.38
N PHE A 222 1.09 -1.77 -14.56
CA PHE A 222 2.48 -1.60 -14.16
C PHE A 222 2.66 -1.42 -12.65
N THR A 223 1.75 -0.70 -11.96
CA THR A 223 1.95 -0.42 -10.53
C THR A 223 1.10 -1.30 -9.60
N THR A 224 0.23 -2.15 -10.14
CA THR A 224 -0.58 -3.07 -9.34
C THR A 224 -0.31 -4.52 -9.74
N VAL A 225 -0.70 -4.96 -10.96
CA VAL A 225 -0.60 -6.37 -11.37
C VAL A 225 0.86 -6.83 -11.42
N LEU A 226 1.69 -6.15 -12.19
CA LEU A 226 3.08 -6.53 -12.42
C LEU A 226 3.91 -6.60 -11.11
N PRO A 227 3.90 -5.57 -10.23
CA PRO A 227 4.68 -5.63 -8.99
C PRO A 227 4.21 -6.72 -8.05
N LEU A 228 2.90 -6.97 -7.95
CA LEU A 228 2.38 -8.01 -7.05
C LEU A 228 2.91 -9.40 -7.43
N PHE A 229 2.93 -9.74 -8.71
CA PHE A 229 3.48 -11.02 -9.16
C PHE A 229 5.00 -11.08 -9.05
N ILE A 230 5.72 -10.01 -9.42
CA ILE A 230 7.18 -9.93 -9.26
C ILE A 230 7.56 -10.06 -7.78
N GLN A 231 6.86 -9.37 -6.88
CA GLN A 231 7.12 -9.42 -5.44
C GLN A 231 6.81 -10.79 -4.85
N ALA A 232 5.72 -11.44 -5.27
CA ALA A 232 5.39 -12.80 -4.84
C ALA A 232 6.48 -13.80 -5.24
N GLU A 233 6.98 -13.71 -6.47
CA GLU A 233 8.07 -14.57 -6.96
C GLU A 233 9.40 -14.23 -6.31
N ALA A 234 9.70 -12.95 -6.08
CA ALA A 234 10.89 -12.52 -5.36
C ALA A 234 10.89 -13.03 -3.92
N LEU A 235 9.77 -12.88 -3.20
CA LEU A 235 9.61 -13.36 -1.83
C LEU A 235 9.84 -14.88 -1.73
N LYS A 236 9.33 -15.65 -2.72
CA LYS A 236 9.56 -17.09 -2.81
C LYS A 236 11.05 -17.45 -2.96
N ARG A 237 11.82 -16.65 -3.74
CA ARG A 237 13.23 -16.94 -4.06
C ARG A 237 14.21 -16.48 -2.99
N ILE A 238 14.02 -15.30 -2.41
CA ILE A 238 15.01 -14.70 -1.49
C ILE A 238 14.55 -14.73 -0.03
N GLY A 239 13.27 -15.06 0.24
CA GLY A 239 12.72 -15.08 1.59
C GLY A 239 12.31 -13.69 2.11
N ALA A 240 11.61 -13.70 3.25
CA ALA A 240 11.02 -12.49 3.82
C ALA A 240 12.04 -11.47 4.36
N PRO A 241 13.14 -11.85 5.02
CA PRO A 241 14.10 -10.88 5.56
C PRO A 241 14.77 -10.04 4.48
N GLU A 242 15.28 -10.69 3.44
CA GLU A 242 15.98 -10.05 2.32
C GLU A 242 15.01 -9.20 1.48
N PHE A 243 13.77 -9.70 1.31
CA PHE A 243 12.72 -8.95 0.62
C PHE A 243 12.34 -7.68 1.39
N ALA A 244 12.25 -7.74 2.72
CA ALA A 244 11.93 -6.57 3.55
C ALA A 244 13.03 -5.49 3.50
N LEU A 245 14.31 -5.90 3.44
CA LEU A 245 15.44 -4.97 3.25
C LEU A 245 15.33 -4.21 1.93
N ILE A 246 15.03 -4.93 0.84
CA ILE A 246 14.86 -4.33 -0.49
C ILE A 246 13.60 -3.45 -0.50
N GLY A 247 12.54 -3.85 0.20
CA GLY A 247 11.32 -3.07 0.35
C GLY A 247 11.55 -1.66 0.90
N ALA A 248 12.55 -1.47 1.77
CA ALA A 248 12.91 -0.14 2.31
C ALA A 248 13.43 0.85 1.24
N LEU A 249 13.78 0.38 0.04
CA LEU A 249 14.05 1.27 -1.11
C LEU A 249 12.79 1.99 -1.59
N GLY A 250 11.60 1.46 -1.29
CA GLY A 250 10.33 2.04 -1.74
C GLY A 250 10.14 3.50 -1.34
N PRO A 251 10.17 3.88 -0.04
CA PRO A 251 10.03 5.26 0.39
C PRO A 251 11.10 6.19 -0.19
N VAL A 252 12.35 5.70 -0.27
CA VAL A 252 13.46 6.48 -0.85
C VAL A 252 13.20 6.76 -2.33
N SER A 253 12.78 5.72 -3.07
CA SER A 253 12.44 5.87 -4.50
C SER A 253 11.29 6.85 -4.72
N VAL A 254 10.24 6.78 -3.89
CA VAL A 254 9.11 7.73 -3.99
C VAL A 254 9.56 9.14 -3.65
N ALA A 255 10.36 9.34 -2.61
CA ALA A 255 10.86 10.66 -2.24
C ALA A 255 11.67 11.30 -3.38
N ILE A 256 12.57 10.55 -4.01
CA ILE A 256 13.36 11.02 -5.16
C ILE A 256 12.47 11.31 -6.36
N THR A 257 11.58 10.37 -6.71
CA THR A 257 10.75 10.51 -7.91
C THR A 257 9.64 11.54 -7.75
N SER A 258 9.11 11.78 -6.54
CA SER A 258 8.15 12.85 -6.29
C SER A 258 8.81 14.22 -6.34
N ALA A 259 10.05 14.35 -5.85
CA ALA A 259 10.81 15.59 -5.98
C ALA A 259 11.11 15.93 -7.45
N LEU A 260 11.43 14.91 -8.28
CA LEU A 260 11.75 15.12 -9.70
C LEU A 260 10.52 15.24 -10.61
N GLY A 261 9.43 14.54 -10.29
CA GLY A 261 8.26 14.42 -11.17
C GLY A 261 7.05 15.26 -10.77
N LEU A 262 6.94 15.64 -9.51
CA LEU A 262 5.83 16.43 -8.96
C LEU A 262 6.30 17.77 -8.36
N ASP A 263 7.58 18.10 -8.48
CA ASP A 263 8.21 19.27 -7.86
C ASP A 263 7.95 19.36 -6.32
N GLU A 264 7.74 18.19 -5.67
CA GLU A 264 7.56 18.10 -4.23
C GLU A 264 8.88 18.39 -3.52
N ARG A 265 8.92 19.47 -2.73
CA ARG A 265 10.11 19.84 -1.96
C ARG A 265 9.97 19.33 -0.52
N PHE A 266 10.92 18.51 -0.12
CA PHE A 266 11.03 18.11 1.27
C PHE A 266 11.73 19.20 2.09
N THR A 267 11.11 19.62 3.19
CA THR A 267 11.83 20.45 4.17
C THR A 267 12.92 19.60 4.85
N ALA A 268 13.93 20.25 5.42
CA ALA A 268 14.98 19.55 6.18
C ALA A 268 14.40 18.69 7.32
N VAL A 269 13.32 19.17 7.96
CA VAL A 269 12.61 18.45 9.03
C VAL A 269 11.93 17.20 8.49
N GLN A 270 11.27 17.28 7.33
CA GLN A 270 10.65 16.13 6.67
C GLN A 270 11.69 15.10 6.20
N ALA A 271 12.83 15.57 5.68
CA ALA A 271 13.92 14.68 5.27
C ALA A 271 14.52 13.93 6.47
N LEU A 272 14.75 14.61 7.59
CA LEU A 272 15.22 14.01 8.83
C LEU A 272 14.18 13.01 9.38
N GLY A 273 12.93 13.41 9.46
CA GLY A 273 11.83 12.54 9.89
C GLY A 273 11.70 11.28 9.01
N GLY A 274 11.83 11.45 7.69
CA GLY A 274 11.83 10.35 6.73
C GLY A 274 13.00 9.39 6.93
N ALA A 275 14.20 9.90 7.15
CA ALA A 275 15.38 9.10 7.46
C ALA A 275 15.19 8.28 8.75
N LEU A 276 14.60 8.86 9.80
CA LEU A 276 14.28 8.15 11.04
C LEU A 276 13.23 7.05 10.81
N VAL A 277 12.17 7.32 10.02
CA VAL A 277 11.16 6.31 9.68
C VAL A 277 11.80 5.13 8.96
N ILE A 278 12.60 5.39 7.93
CA ILE A 278 13.28 4.35 7.15
C ILE A 278 14.22 3.54 8.04
N PHE A 279 15.02 4.20 8.87
CA PHE A 279 15.94 3.54 9.79
C PHE A 279 15.21 2.66 10.81
N GLY A 280 14.13 3.17 11.43
CA GLY A 280 13.31 2.40 12.36
C GLY A 280 12.65 1.17 11.71
N VAL A 281 12.12 1.32 10.49
CA VAL A 281 11.54 0.20 9.72
C VAL A 281 12.61 -0.85 9.39
N LEU A 282 13.80 -0.44 8.99
CA LEU A 282 14.92 -1.36 8.76
C LEU A 282 15.29 -2.14 10.03
N LEU A 283 15.32 -1.47 11.18
CA LEU A 283 15.57 -2.13 12.46
C LEU A 283 14.54 -3.23 12.79
N VAL A 284 13.27 -3.05 12.43
CA VAL A 284 12.23 -4.09 12.60
C VAL A 284 12.41 -5.23 11.62
N SER A 285 12.72 -4.90 10.37
CA SER A 285 12.71 -5.85 9.24
C SER A 285 13.90 -6.80 9.23
N VAL A 286 15.06 -6.37 9.71
CA VAL A 286 16.29 -7.18 9.72
C VAL A 286 16.25 -8.19 10.85
N LYS A 287 16.13 -9.49 10.55
CA LYS A 287 16.42 -10.56 11.51
C LYS A 287 17.92 -10.59 11.79
N ARG A 288 18.29 -10.70 13.07
CA ARG A 288 19.63 -11.19 13.44
C ARG A 288 19.67 -12.67 13.12
N SER A 289 20.55 -13.08 12.22
CA SER A 289 21.03 -14.45 12.09
C SER A 289 21.65 -14.93 13.40
#